data_34836694c2d4f8c0fd03c6ff3c4dbf4a
#
_entry.id   34836694c2d4f8c0fd03c6ff3c4dbf4a
#
_cell.length_a   1.000
_cell.length_b   1.000
_cell.length_c   1.000
_cell.angle_alpha   90.00
_cell.angle_beta   90.00
_cell.angle_gamma   90.00
#
_symmetry.space_group_name_H-M   'P 1'
#
loop_
_entity.id
_entity.type
_entity.pdbx_description
1 polymer ?
#
loop_
_entity_poly.entity_id
_entity_poly.type
_entity_poly.pdbx_seq_one_letter_code
_entity_poly.pdbx_strand_id
1 'polypeptide(L)'
;MPSTKTGPRMSDEAVSAKTGKAWKEWFSILDRAGAKKMSHQEIAMYLHTEHEVGPWWTQMVTVTYEQERNLRDKHQRPDGYQVSVSRTVDIPIAKLFKSFANEKDRKAWLREDGDGLIVRKATANKSMRVTWHDEKTSLEIHFTPKSEKKSQVVVQHSKLPDNKSAAKMKTFWAKALDRLQASLEK
;
A
#
# COMPACT_ATOMS: atom_id res chain seq x y z
N MET A 1 -16.65 -16.25 -9.43
CA MET A 1 -15.58 -16.85 -8.60
C MET A 1 -15.80 -16.40 -7.16
N PRO A 2 -16.00 -17.31 -6.20
CA PRO A 2 -16.22 -16.93 -4.81
C PRO A 2 -14.94 -16.28 -4.26
N SER A 3 -15.10 -15.07 -3.70
CA SER A 3 -14.07 -14.38 -2.95
C SER A 3 -13.60 -15.28 -1.81
N THR A 4 -12.34 -15.65 -1.77
CA THR A 4 -11.74 -16.34 -0.64
C THR A 4 -11.86 -15.43 0.58
N LYS A 5 -12.75 -15.72 1.49
CA LYS A 5 -12.84 -15.09 2.82
C LYS A 5 -11.48 -15.27 3.50
N THR A 6 -10.68 -14.24 3.47
CA THR A 6 -9.45 -14.20 4.27
C THR A 6 -9.89 -13.80 5.66
N GLY A 7 -9.97 -14.76 6.58
CA GLY A 7 -10.29 -14.50 7.98
C GLY A 7 -9.37 -13.45 8.63
N PRO A 8 -9.66 -13.03 9.87
CA PRO A 8 -8.89 -12.03 10.58
C PRO A 8 -7.40 -12.35 10.57
N ARG A 9 -6.55 -11.35 10.37
CA ARG A 9 -5.08 -11.52 10.35
C ARG A 9 -4.49 -11.96 11.68
N MET A 10 -5.24 -11.82 12.78
CA MET A 10 -4.82 -12.15 14.14
C MET A 10 -5.80 -13.18 14.74
N SER A 11 -5.28 -14.01 15.64
CA SER A 11 -6.10 -15.02 16.30
C SER A 11 -7.13 -14.43 17.28
N ASP A 12 -8.17 -15.20 17.59
CA ASP A 12 -9.17 -14.82 18.60
C ASP A 12 -8.56 -14.59 19.97
N GLU A 13 -7.53 -15.38 20.33
CA GLU A 13 -6.81 -15.23 21.59
C GLU A 13 -6.09 -13.88 21.66
N ALA A 14 -5.45 -13.47 20.57
CA ALA A 14 -4.71 -12.20 20.51
C ALA A 14 -5.63 -10.99 20.64
N VAL A 15 -6.79 -10.99 19.96
CA VAL A 15 -7.75 -9.89 20.06
C VAL A 15 -8.43 -9.89 21.42
N SER A 16 -8.82 -11.05 21.96
CA SER A 16 -9.46 -11.17 23.27
C SER A 16 -8.54 -10.70 24.40
N ALA A 17 -7.29 -11.09 24.38
CA ALA A 17 -6.31 -10.67 25.38
C ALA A 17 -6.09 -9.15 25.47
N LYS A 18 -6.33 -8.43 24.37
CA LYS A 18 -6.07 -6.97 24.28
C LYS A 18 -7.32 -6.11 24.28
N THR A 19 -8.47 -6.67 23.93
CA THR A 19 -9.73 -5.93 23.80
C THR A 19 -10.86 -6.50 24.66
N GLY A 20 -10.60 -7.62 25.35
CA GLY A 20 -11.56 -8.30 26.20
C GLY A 20 -12.63 -9.12 25.44
N LYS A 21 -12.60 -9.14 24.09
CA LYS A 21 -13.61 -9.82 23.27
C LYS A 21 -13.01 -10.47 22.03
N ALA A 22 -13.55 -11.64 21.63
CA ALA A 22 -13.19 -12.33 20.41
C ALA A 22 -13.75 -11.62 19.14
N TRP A 23 -13.25 -11.97 17.95
CA TRP A 23 -13.71 -11.37 16.69
C TRP A 23 -15.21 -11.47 16.49
N LYS A 24 -15.78 -12.63 16.75
CA LYS A 24 -17.24 -12.87 16.61
C LYS A 24 -18.07 -11.94 17.50
N GLU A 25 -17.60 -11.65 18.71
CA GLU A 25 -18.27 -10.76 19.65
C GLU A 25 -18.19 -9.32 19.16
N TRP A 26 -17.01 -8.87 18.71
CA TRP A 26 -16.85 -7.55 18.12
C TRP A 26 -17.74 -7.34 16.90
N PHE A 27 -17.81 -8.31 16.00
CA PHE A 27 -18.68 -8.24 14.83
C PHE A 27 -20.16 -8.16 15.22
N SER A 28 -20.57 -8.90 16.23
CA SER A 28 -21.94 -8.86 16.74
C SER A 28 -22.29 -7.50 17.37
N ILE A 29 -21.36 -6.90 18.12
CA ILE A 29 -21.53 -5.57 18.71
C ILE A 29 -21.68 -4.52 17.61
N LEU A 30 -20.77 -4.52 16.64
CA LEU A 30 -20.78 -3.56 15.53
C LEU A 30 -22.02 -3.73 14.61
N ASP A 31 -22.45 -4.98 14.34
CA ASP A 31 -23.68 -5.23 13.59
C ASP A 31 -24.90 -4.65 14.32
N ARG A 32 -25.01 -4.83 15.63
CA ARG A 32 -26.10 -4.27 16.46
C ARG A 32 -26.05 -2.75 16.53
N ALA A 33 -24.87 -2.15 16.53
CA ALA A 33 -24.70 -0.70 16.48
C ALA A 33 -25.01 -0.11 15.09
N GLY A 34 -25.31 -0.94 14.09
CA GLY A 34 -25.59 -0.47 12.73
C GLY A 34 -24.35 -0.04 11.96
N ALA A 35 -23.17 -0.53 12.35
CA ALA A 35 -21.88 -0.14 11.79
C ALA A 35 -21.74 -0.39 10.28
N LYS A 36 -22.58 -1.20 9.66
CA LYS A 36 -22.64 -1.36 8.20
C LYS A 36 -22.98 -0.06 7.45
N LYS A 37 -23.57 0.92 8.14
CA LYS A 37 -23.94 2.23 7.57
C LYS A 37 -23.03 3.35 8.04
N MET A 38 -22.09 3.06 8.92
CA MET A 38 -21.13 4.01 9.48
C MET A 38 -19.89 4.12 8.58
N SER A 39 -19.29 5.31 8.56
CA SER A 39 -17.96 5.50 8.01
C SER A 39 -16.88 4.83 8.88
N HIS A 40 -15.70 4.62 8.33
CA HIS A 40 -14.55 4.11 9.08
C HIS A 40 -14.27 4.90 10.36
N GLN A 41 -14.38 6.23 10.29
CA GLN A 41 -14.14 7.11 11.44
C GLN A 41 -15.20 6.96 12.52
N GLU A 42 -16.48 6.81 12.14
CA GLU A 42 -17.58 6.60 13.09
C GLU A 42 -17.45 5.26 13.80
N ILE A 43 -17.09 4.18 13.08
CA ILE A 43 -16.83 2.86 13.69
C ILE A 43 -15.66 2.95 14.68
N ALA A 44 -14.58 3.60 14.27
CA ALA A 44 -13.39 3.75 15.11
C ALA A 44 -13.72 4.58 16.37
N MET A 45 -14.47 5.66 16.22
CA MET A 45 -14.90 6.49 17.35
C MET A 45 -15.79 5.70 18.31
N TYR A 46 -16.79 4.97 17.79
CA TYR A 46 -17.67 4.11 18.58
C TYR A 46 -16.91 3.09 19.43
N LEU A 47 -15.94 2.40 18.82
CA LEU A 47 -15.09 1.43 19.53
C LEU A 47 -14.24 2.11 20.62
N HIS A 48 -13.75 3.30 20.37
CA HIS A 48 -12.92 4.03 21.32
C HIS A 48 -13.74 4.59 22.48
N THR A 49 -14.89 5.24 22.19
CA THR A 49 -15.69 5.94 23.21
C THR A 49 -16.58 5.01 24.02
N GLU A 50 -17.26 4.05 23.38
CA GLU A 50 -18.22 3.18 24.04
C GLU A 50 -17.62 1.88 24.60
N HIS A 51 -16.43 1.50 24.12
CA HIS A 51 -15.80 0.25 24.51
C HIS A 51 -14.35 0.41 24.99
N GLU A 52 -13.85 1.64 25.09
CA GLU A 52 -12.49 1.96 25.59
C GLU A 52 -11.37 1.20 24.89
N VAL A 53 -11.59 0.81 23.62
CA VAL A 53 -10.60 0.08 22.83
C VAL A 53 -9.41 0.99 22.53
N GLY A 54 -8.20 0.53 22.81
CA GLY A 54 -6.98 1.29 22.57
C GLY A 54 -6.79 1.63 21.07
N PRO A 55 -6.12 2.76 20.75
CA PRO A 55 -6.11 3.33 19.39
C PRO A 55 -5.71 2.36 18.28
N TRP A 56 -4.70 1.52 18.52
CA TRP A 56 -4.24 0.54 17.53
C TRP A 56 -5.28 -0.56 17.30
N TRP A 57 -5.88 -1.08 18.38
CA TRP A 57 -6.90 -2.12 18.29
C TRP A 57 -8.22 -1.60 17.71
N THR A 58 -8.57 -0.36 17.99
CA THR A 58 -9.68 0.34 17.34
C THR A 58 -9.56 0.27 15.82
N GLN A 59 -8.40 0.62 15.26
CA GLN A 59 -8.16 0.53 13.83
C GLN A 59 -8.19 -0.91 13.32
N MET A 60 -7.61 -1.84 14.07
CA MET A 60 -7.57 -3.26 13.67
C MET A 60 -8.97 -3.88 13.63
N VAL A 61 -9.80 -3.64 14.67
CA VAL A 61 -11.17 -4.15 14.73
C VAL A 61 -12.04 -3.54 13.63
N THR A 62 -11.94 -2.22 13.42
CA THR A 62 -12.68 -1.52 12.36
C THR A 62 -12.35 -2.10 10.98
N VAL A 63 -11.07 -2.17 10.62
CA VAL A 63 -10.64 -2.69 9.31
C VAL A 63 -11.08 -4.14 9.11
N THR A 64 -10.93 -4.97 10.15
CA THR A 64 -11.30 -6.39 10.06
C THR A 64 -12.81 -6.57 9.89
N TYR A 65 -13.61 -5.79 10.64
CA TYR A 65 -15.06 -5.77 10.50
C TYR A 65 -15.49 -5.33 9.09
N GLU A 66 -14.94 -4.23 8.59
CA GLU A 66 -15.23 -3.73 7.24
C GLU A 66 -14.92 -4.78 6.17
N GLN A 67 -13.79 -5.48 6.29
CA GLN A 67 -13.40 -6.56 5.36
C GLN A 67 -14.35 -7.76 5.46
N GLU A 68 -14.69 -8.19 6.67
CA GLU A 68 -15.61 -9.33 6.89
C GLU A 68 -17.03 -9.04 6.39
N ARG A 69 -17.46 -7.79 6.44
CA ARG A 69 -18.77 -7.35 5.93
C ARG A 69 -18.77 -6.90 4.47
N ASN A 70 -17.62 -7.04 3.77
CA ASN A 70 -17.43 -6.58 2.39
C ASN A 70 -17.69 -5.05 2.20
N LEU A 71 -17.50 -4.27 3.25
CA LEU A 71 -17.57 -2.81 3.21
C LEU A 71 -16.26 -2.20 2.76
N ARG A 72 -15.20 -2.98 2.80
CA ARG A 72 -13.84 -2.57 2.42
C ARG A 72 -13.11 -3.72 1.75
N ASP A 73 -12.55 -3.44 0.60
CA ASP A 73 -11.69 -4.40 -0.09
C ASP A 73 -10.29 -4.49 0.53
N LYS A 74 -9.64 -5.61 0.27
CA LYS A 74 -8.24 -5.79 0.64
C LYS A 74 -7.38 -4.74 -0.05
N HIS A 75 -6.50 -4.06 0.74
CA HIS A 75 -5.65 -2.96 0.27
C HIS A 75 -6.37 -1.65 -0.08
N GLN A 76 -7.66 -1.53 0.17
CA GLN A 76 -8.40 -0.29 0.05
C GLN A 76 -8.01 0.68 1.19
N ARG A 77 -7.84 1.95 0.83
CA ARG A 77 -7.61 3.09 1.72
C ARG A 77 -8.71 4.13 1.52
N PRO A 78 -8.83 5.12 2.41
CA PRO A 78 -9.83 6.19 2.25
C PRO A 78 -9.71 6.93 0.90
N ASP A 79 -8.50 7.02 0.35
CA ASP A 79 -8.19 7.71 -0.91
C ASP A 79 -8.03 6.77 -2.11
N GLY A 80 -8.47 5.51 -2.01
CA GLY A 80 -8.38 4.51 -3.06
C GLY A 80 -7.52 3.31 -2.70
N TYR A 81 -6.99 2.62 -3.72
CA TYR A 81 -6.15 1.45 -3.54
C TYR A 81 -4.68 1.79 -3.65
N GLN A 82 -3.85 0.97 -3.03
CA GLN A 82 -2.40 1.11 -3.06
C GLN A 82 -1.73 -0.23 -3.31
N VAL A 83 -0.67 -0.20 -4.13
CA VAL A 83 0.22 -1.34 -4.32
C VAL A 83 1.66 -0.95 -4.06
N SER A 84 2.45 -1.90 -3.61
CA SER A 84 3.88 -1.73 -3.39
C SER A 84 4.64 -2.88 -4.05
N VAL A 85 5.70 -2.54 -4.79
CA VAL A 85 6.61 -3.51 -5.41
C VAL A 85 8.03 -3.08 -5.12
N SER A 86 8.88 -4.03 -4.78
CA SER A 86 10.29 -3.79 -4.48
C SER A 86 11.21 -4.62 -5.37
N ARG A 87 12.43 -4.09 -5.60
CA ARG A 87 13.49 -4.82 -6.27
C ARG A 87 14.83 -4.47 -5.62
N THR A 88 15.64 -5.48 -5.40
CA THR A 88 17.04 -5.31 -5.01
C THR A 88 17.93 -5.49 -6.23
N VAL A 89 18.90 -4.61 -6.41
CA VAL A 89 19.80 -4.58 -7.56
C VAL A 89 21.25 -4.47 -7.08
N ASP A 90 22.17 -5.08 -7.80
CA ASP A 90 23.60 -5.11 -7.43
C ASP A 90 24.35 -3.90 -7.99
N ILE A 91 23.90 -2.70 -7.60
CA ILE A 91 24.52 -1.42 -7.94
C ILE A 91 24.49 -0.44 -6.74
N PRO A 92 25.39 0.57 -6.73
CA PRO A 92 25.35 1.64 -5.73
C PRO A 92 24.06 2.44 -5.80
N ILE A 93 23.60 2.92 -4.63
CA ILE A 93 22.34 3.68 -4.50
C ILE A 93 22.28 4.94 -5.37
N ALA A 94 23.41 5.62 -5.59
CA ALA A 94 23.47 6.82 -6.43
C ALA A 94 23.15 6.50 -7.90
N LYS A 95 23.62 5.36 -8.42
CA LYS A 95 23.31 4.88 -9.78
C LYS A 95 21.83 4.51 -9.89
N LEU A 96 21.30 3.80 -8.87
CA LEU A 96 19.88 3.45 -8.81
C LEU A 96 18.99 4.69 -8.74
N PHE A 97 19.29 5.66 -7.88
CA PHE A 97 18.54 6.92 -7.79
C PHE A 97 18.56 7.69 -9.11
N LYS A 98 19.72 7.80 -9.77
CA LYS A 98 19.87 8.48 -11.06
C LYS A 98 18.98 7.88 -12.14
N SER A 99 18.81 6.54 -12.17
CA SER A 99 17.96 5.86 -13.15
C SER A 99 16.47 6.23 -13.03
N PHE A 100 16.04 6.73 -11.87
CA PHE A 100 14.68 7.25 -11.66
C PHE A 100 14.61 8.78 -11.85
N ALA A 101 15.60 9.50 -11.39
CA ALA A 101 15.60 10.96 -11.38
C ALA A 101 15.83 11.55 -12.80
N ASN A 102 16.71 10.94 -13.57
CA ASN A 102 17.03 11.40 -14.93
C ASN A 102 15.96 10.86 -15.91
N GLU A 103 15.37 11.77 -16.71
CA GLU A 103 14.31 11.41 -17.64
C GLU A 103 14.76 10.42 -18.72
N LYS A 104 15.94 10.66 -19.31
CA LYS A 104 16.51 9.79 -20.34
C LYS A 104 16.78 8.38 -19.80
N ASP A 105 17.35 8.28 -18.59
CA ASP A 105 17.64 7.01 -17.95
C ASP A 105 16.33 6.28 -17.59
N ARG A 106 15.32 7.03 -17.13
CA ARG A 106 13.98 6.52 -16.80
C ARG A 106 13.26 5.96 -18.03
N LYS A 107 13.28 6.64 -19.17
CA LYS A 107 12.68 6.16 -20.42
C LYS A 107 13.28 4.84 -20.91
N ALA A 108 14.54 4.59 -20.64
CA ALA A 108 15.21 3.36 -21.08
C ALA A 108 14.57 2.08 -20.51
N TRP A 109 14.02 2.12 -19.29
CA TRP A 109 13.40 0.97 -18.64
C TRP A 109 11.88 1.09 -18.43
N LEU A 110 11.36 2.29 -18.24
CA LEU A 110 9.92 2.53 -18.06
C LEU A 110 9.19 2.71 -19.41
N ARG A 111 9.93 2.96 -20.49
CA ARG A 111 9.42 3.17 -21.86
C ARG A 111 8.45 4.35 -21.92
N GLU A 112 7.39 4.25 -22.71
CA GLU A 112 6.37 5.28 -22.88
C GLU A 112 5.65 5.65 -21.59
N ASP A 113 5.52 4.70 -20.65
CA ASP A 113 4.96 4.98 -19.32
C ASP A 113 5.83 5.90 -18.47
N GLY A 114 7.06 6.17 -18.90
CA GLY A 114 7.97 7.15 -18.29
C GLY A 114 7.73 8.59 -18.70
N ASP A 115 6.89 8.82 -19.70
CA ASP A 115 6.52 10.15 -20.17
C ASP A 115 5.41 10.76 -19.32
N GLY A 116 5.39 12.08 -19.19
CA GLY A 116 4.36 12.80 -18.44
C GLY A 116 4.43 12.63 -16.92
N LEU A 117 5.49 12.04 -16.37
CA LEU A 117 5.68 11.95 -14.92
C LEU A 117 6.10 13.30 -14.33
N ILE A 118 5.34 13.80 -13.35
CA ILE A 118 5.66 15.05 -12.66
C ILE A 118 6.37 14.73 -11.34
N VAL A 119 7.68 14.95 -11.29
CA VAL A 119 8.46 14.81 -10.05
C VAL A 119 8.18 16.01 -9.15
N ARG A 120 7.41 15.81 -8.08
CA ARG A 120 7.04 16.85 -7.11
C ARG A 120 8.14 17.12 -6.08
N LYS A 121 8.83 16.07 -5.67
CA LYS A 121 9.93 16.14 -4.71
C LYS A 121 10.90 14.99 -4.95
N ALA A 122 12.20 15.29 -4.91
CA ALA A 122 13.25 14.28 -4.92
C ALA A 122 14.26 14.61 -3.81
N THR A 123 14.57 13.60 -3.00
CA THR A 123 15.65 13.66 -2.00
C THR A 123 16.70 12.64 -2.43
N ALA A 124 17.89 13.12 -2.80
CA ALA A 124 18.94 12.30 -3.38
C ALA A 124 19.20 11.03 -2.54
N ASN A 125 19.25 9.90 -3.22
CA ASN A 125 19.51 8.58 -2.65
C ASN A 125 18.55 8.12 -1.54
N LYS A 126 17.40 8.82 -1.34
CA LYS A 126 16.44 8.51 -0.28
C LYS A 126 15.04 8.26 -0.83
N SER A 127 14.45 9.25 -1.51
CA SER A 127 13.06 9.11 -1.94
C SER A 127 12.68 10.05 -3.08
N MET A 128 11.61 9.69 -3.80
CA MET A 128 10.95 10.56 -4.77
C MET A 128 9.44 10.50 -4.58
N ARG A 129 8.77 11.65 -4.77
CA ARG A 129 7.32 11.76 -4.87
C ARG A 129 6.97 12.23 -6.26
N VAL A 130 6.13 11.47 -6.95
CA VAL A 130 5.82 11.67 -8.36
C VAL A 130 4.31 11.62 -8.54
N THR A 131 3.76 12.51 -9.36
CA THR A 131 2.41 12.36 -9.91
C THR A 131 2.54 11.50 -11.17
N TRP A 132 1.69 10.47 -11.26
CA TRP A 132 1.67 9.58 -12.42
C TRP A 132 1.10 10.31 -13.64
N HIS A 133 1.37 9.82 -14.84
CA HIS A 133 0.92 10.45 -16.10
C HIS A 133 -0.61 10.61 -16.24
N ASP A 134 -1.40 9.93 -15.42
CA ASP A 134 -2.86 10.09 -15.36
C ASP A 134 -3.30 11.31 -14.52
N GLU A 135 -2.35 12.06 -13.94
CA GLU A 135 -2.52 13.21 -13.06
C GLU A 135 -3.38 12.97 -11.80
N LYS A 136 -3.87 11.74 -11.59
CA LYS A 136 -4.76 11.34 -10.50
C LYS A 136 -4.06 10.48 -9.47
N THR A 137 -3.22 9.56 -9.92
CA THR A 137 -2.52 8.64 -9.05
C THR A 137 -1.12 9.14 -8.67
N SER A 138 -0.55 8.61 -7.61
CA SER A 138 0.70 9.11 -7.04
C SER A 138 1.67 7.97 -6.77
N LEU A 139 2.97 8.25 -6.97
CA LEU A 139 4.05 7.36 -6.60
C LEU A 139 4.84 7.92 -5.42
N GLU A 140 5.15 7.05 -4.47
CA GLU A 140 6.24 7.23 -3.52
C GLU A 140 7.29 6.16 -3.80
N ILE A 141 8.52 6.62 -4.05
CA ILE A 141 9.64 5.75 -4.39
C ILE A 141 10.69 5.92 -3.30
N HIS A 142 11.07 4.82 -2.66
CA HIS A 142 12.06 4.79 -1.60
C HIS A 142 13.28 4.00 -2.03
N PHE A 143 14.45 4.56 -1.74
CA PHE A 143 15.75 3.97 -2.05
C PHE A 143 16.47 3.65 -0.74
N THR A 144 16.98 2.42 -0.61
CA THR A 144 17.67 1.96 0.60
C THR A 144 18.98 1.28 0.19
N PRO A 145 20.13 1.75 0.68
CA PRO A 145 21.40 1.05 0.49
C PRO A 145 21.37 -0.26 1.30
N LYS A 146 21.83 -1.35 0.70
CA LYS A 146 22.04 -2.64 1.38
C LYS A 146 23.52 -2.92 1.63
N SER A 147 24.36 -2.45 0.71
CA SER A 147 25.82 -2.40 0.83
C SER A 147 26.37 -1.34 -0.15
N GLU A 148 27.67 -1.15 -0.25
CA GLU A 148 28.28 -0.23 -1.20
C GLU A 148 27.88 -0.50 -2.67
N LYS A 149 27.74 -1.79 -3.03
CA LYS A 149 27.41 -2.24 -4.39
C LYS A 149 26.00 -2.85 -4.51
N LYS A 150 25.14 -2.68 -3.50
CA LYS A 150 23.79 -3.27 -3.49
C LYS A 150 22.78 -2.31 -2.89
N SER A 151 21.68 -2.12 -3.58
CA SER A 151 20.61 -1.23 -3.16
C SER A 151 19.23 -1.77 -3.48
N GLN A 152 18.23 -1.28 -2.77
CA GLN A 152 16.84 -1.65 -2.95
C GLN A 152 16.02 -0.42 -3.31
N VAL A 153 15.10 -0.59 -4.25
CA VAL A 153 14.02 0.35 -4.52
C VAL A 153 12.69 -0.26 -4.11
N VAL A 154 11.84 0.57 -3.53
CA VAL A 154 10.42 0.26 -3.27
C VAL A 154 9.59 1.31 -3.99
N VAL A 155 8.74 0.88 -4.91
CA VAL A 155 7.76 1.73 -5.59
C VAL A 155 6.40 1.48 -4.99
N GLN A 156 5.79 2.51 -4.45
CA GLN A 156 4.44 2.50 -3.91
C GLN A 156 3.55 3.37 -4.80
N HIS A 157 2.53 2.76 -5.41
CA HIS A 157 1.55 3.43 -6.25
C HIS A 157 0.22 3.52 -5.52
N SER A 158 -0.26 4.72 -5.27
CA SER A 158 -1.43 5.03 -4.45
C SER A 158 -2.50 5.79 -5.21
N LYS A 159 -3.69 5.93 -4.61
CA LYS A 159 -4.89 6.54 -5.18
C LYS A 159 -5.44 5.81 -6.42
N LEU A 160 -5.19 4.52 -6.53
CA LEU A 160 -5.74 3.70 -7.61
C LEU A 160 -7.26 3.55 -7.42
N PRO A 161 -8.06 3.62 -8.49
CA PRO A 161 -9.52 3.73 -8.35
C PRO A 161 -10.19 2.45 -7.83
N ASP A 162 -9.65 1.28 -8.18
CA ASP A 162 -10.24 -0.01 -7.87
C ASP A 162 -9.20 -1.13 -7.73
N ASN A 163 -9.65 -2.28 -7.26
CA ASN A 163 -8.81 -3.46 -7.05
C ASN A 163 -8.23 -4.02 -8.36
N LYS A 164 -8.96 -3.91 -9.48
CA LYS A 164 -8.50 -4.35 -10.81
C LYS A 164 -7.33 -3.49 -11.28
N SER A 165 -7.43 -2.18 -11.13
CA SER A 165 -6.36 -1.22 -11.39
C SER A 165 -5.14 -1.48 -10.50
N ALA A 166 -5.37 -1.77 -9.21
CA ALA A 166 -4.32 -2.14 -8.28
C ALA A 166 -3.57 -3.40 -8.72
N ALA A 167 -4.28 -4.47 -9.11
CA ALA A 167 -3.69 -5.70 -9.61
C ALA A 167 -2.90 -5.47 -10.92
N LYS A 168 -3.45 -4.67 -11.84
CA LYS A 168 -2.77 -4.27 -13.08
C LYS A 168 -1.47 -3.53 -12.79
N MET A 169 -1.51 -2.52 -11.92
CA MET A 169 -0.33 -1.73 -11.58
C MET A 169 0.72 -2.52 -10.80
N LYS A 170 0.32 -3.48 -9.98
CA LYS A 170 1.25 -4.39 -9.32
C LYS A 170 2.05 -5.22 -10.33
N THR A 171 1.37 -5.79 -11.33
CA THR A 171 2.00 -6.56 -12.42
C THR A 171 2.88 -5.66 -13.29
N PHE A 172 2.41 -4.46 -13.62
CA PHE A 172 3.17 -3.48 -14.38
C PHE A 172 4.49 -3.14 -13.69
N TRP A 173 4.46 -2.76 -12.40
CA TRP A 173 5.66 -2.39 -11.64
C TRP A 173 6.63 -3.56 -11.47
N ALA A 174 6.14 -4.80 -11.29
CA ALA A 174 7.00 -5.96 -11.25
C ALA A 174 7.82 -6.09 -12.54
N LYS A 175 7.16 -6.05 -13.70
CA LYS A 175 7.82 -6.12 -15.01
C LYS A 175 8.73 -4.91 -15.30
N ALA A 176 8.32 -3.72 -14.88
CA ALA A 176 9.11 -2.51 -15.06
C ALA A 176 10.41 -2.56 -14.25
N LEU A 177 10.34 -2.99 -13.00
CA LEU A 177 11.53 -3.14 -12.15
C LEU A 177 12.44 -4.31 -12.60
N ASP A 178 11.89 -5.36 -13.23
CA ASP A 178 12.71 -6.41 -13.87
C ASP A 178 13.52 -5.85 -15.04
N ARG A 179 12.88 -4.98 -15.89
CA ARG A 179 13.59 -4.29 -16.98
C ARG A 179 14.67 -3.34 -16.45
N LEU A 180 14.37 -2.61 -15.38
CA LEU A 180 15.34 -1.74 -14.70
C LEU A 180 16.56 -2.56 -14.27
N GLN A 181 16.36 -3.65 -13.55
CA GLN A 181 17.42 -4.54 -13.10
C GLN A 181 18.27 -5.01 -14.28
N ALA A 182 17.64 -5.56 -15.32
CA ALA A 182 18.34 -6.05 -16.51
C ALA A 182 19.12 -4.93 -17.25
N SER A 183 18.71 -3.68 -17.15
CA SER A 183 19.40 -2.54 -17.77
C SER A 183 20.60 -2.02 -16.97
N LEU A 184 20.62 -2.25 -15.66
CA LEU A 184 21.62 -1.71 -14.74
C LEU A 184 22.73 -2.71 -14.38
N GLU A 185 22.45 -4.01 -14.50
CA GLU A 185 23.37 -5.12 -14.19
C GLU A 185 24.13 -5.63 -15.44
N LYS A 186 24.00 -4.90 -16.55
CA LYS A 186 24.82 -5.11 -17.77
C LYS A 186 26.18 -4.35 -17.58
#